data_8a7ed2439c2923a1aa53a7b800f3643e
#
_entry.id   8a7ed2439c2923a1aa53a7b800f3643e
#
_cell.length_a   1.000
_cell.length_b   1.000
_cell.length_c   1.000
_cell.angle_alpha   90.00
_cell.angle_beta   90.00
_cell.angle_gamma   90.00
#
_symmetry.space_group_name_H-M   'P 1'
#
loop_
_entity.id
_entity.type
_entity.pdbx_description
1 polymer ?
#
loop_
_entity_poly.entity_id
_entity_poly.type
_entity_poly.pdbx_seq_one_letter_code
_entity_poly.pdbx_strand_id
1 'polypeptide(L)'
;VTSSIHINNTLVLIVDDDLVIQMQLRYAMEKEGYQVMVAGNGRIALNIVMTSQPDIVLLDAIMPVMDGFTCCDQLHTFDPNIPILMITGLNDQDSVDKAFSVGAADYITKPIHWAVLRQRVRRLLQMHWTMKELQYKIKQEQLVAKITQKIRTSLNLELILSTTAIEVRKLLKTDRVIVYRFHPDGSGYVIVESVAAEWDSMLGRVFQDTYFSGQCSYDYRQSNIYVIEDIDNAGLSQCHIDLLSQLQAKANLVVPIQQENSIWGLLVVYECSQPRRWAKSDIDLLTQLTNPLVMAIQQAELYQQLEAANQKLQQLATIDGLTQIPNRRSFDEVLEREWQRLERERAPLSLILCDIDFFKNYNDTYGHQSGDECLKEVAQILYQIAQRPGDLAARYGGEEFALVLPHTDIAGAICIAEIILSSIRSKGLIHKSSQISSYLTLSLGIATIIPQASGCAKFLITKADEALYRAKETGRNRYVIYHSEGTEKTHV
;
A
#
# COMPACT_ATOMS: atom_id res chain seq x y z
N VAL A 1 -30.78 24.93 17.57
CA VAL A 1 -30.27 23.93 18.53
C VAL A 1 -28.74 23.98 18.61
N THR A 2 -28.02 24.33 17.53
CA THR A 2 -26.55 24.47 17.49
C THR A 2 -26.03 25.71 18.21
N SER A 3 -26.83 26.76 18.38
CA SER A 3 -26.41 28.05 18.98
C SER A 3 -26.19 27.98 20.50
N SER A 4 -26.82 27.04 21.22
CA SER A 4 -26.76 26.98 22.69
C SER A 4 -25.52 26.29 23.26
N ILE A 5 -24.85 25.43 22.47
CA ILE A 5 -23.71 24.61 22.92
C ILE A 5 -22.40 25.46 22.94
N HIS A 6 -22.30 26.44 22.06
CA HIS A 6 -21.10 27.29 21.98
C HIS A 6 -21.03 28.37 23.05
N ILE A 7 -22.18 28.82 23.59
CA ILE A 7 -22.23 29.95 24.50
C ILE A 7 -21.47 29.67 25.80
N ASN A 8 -21.67 28.51 26.42
CA ASN A 8 -21.07 28.18 27.74
C ASN A 8 -19.54 27.96 27.73
N ASN A 9 -18.93 27.79 26.54
CA ASN A 9 -17.49 27.57 26.39
C ASN A 9 -16.77 28.71 25.67
N THR A 10 -17.49 29.81 25.36
CA THR A 10 -16.92 30.93 24.61
C THR A 10 -16.13 31.84 25.56
N LEU A 11 -14.87 32.08 25.21
CA LEU A 11 -13.95 32.90 25.97
C LEU A 11 -13.85 34.32 25.36
N VAL A 12 -14.25 35.31 26.10
CA VAL A 12 -14.15 36.76 25.77
C VAL A 12 -12.98 37.37 26.51
N LEU A 13 -12.04 37.96 25.81
CA LEU A 13 -10.98 38.77 26.41
C LEU A 13 -11.37 40.23 26.38
N ILE A 14 -11.39 40.88 27.54
CA ILE A 14 -11.63 42.30 27.70
C ILE A 14 -10.32 43.02 28.02
N VAL A 15 -10.00 44.02 27.23
CA VAL A 15 -8.76 44.81 27.35
C VAL A 15 -9.11 46.29 27.47
N ASP A 16 -8.98 46.82 28.66
CA ASP A 16 -9.26 48.24 29.00
C ASP A 16 -8.43 48.59 30.25
N ASP A 17 -7.92 49.81 30.40
CA ASP A 17 -7.15 50.21 31.56
C ASP A 17 -8.04 50.75 32.70
N ASP A 18 -9.31 51.08 32.40
CA ASP A 18 -10.30 51.49 33.38
C ASP A 18 -10.99 50.29 34.03
N LEU A 19 -10.73 50.08 35.32
CA LEU A 19 -11.30 48.96 36.10
C LEU A 19 -12.84 49.00 36.14
N VAL A 20 -13.45 50.20 36.10
CA VAL A 20 -14.91 50.32 36.11
C VAL A 20 -15.50 49.82 34.81
N ILE A 21 -14.90 50.18 33.68
CA ILE A 21 -15.32 49.72 32.37
C ILE A 21 -15.08 48.19 32.24
N GLN A 22 -13.93 47.68 32.70
CA GLN A 22 -13.68 46.23 32.75
C GLN A 22 -14.78 45.49 33.52
N MET A 23 -15.15 45.96 34.71
CA MET A 23 -16.20 45.35 35.54
C MET A 23 -17.57 45.37 34.84
N GLN A 24 -17.92 46.46 34.19
CA GLN A 24 -19.19 46.60 33.46
C GLN A 24 -19.23 45.68 32.23
N LEU A 25 -18.17 45.65 31.44
CA LEU A 25 -18.04 44.76 30.28
C LEU A 25 -18.07 43.29 30.71
N ARG A 26 -17.33 42.94 31.76
CA ARG A 26 -17.31 41.61 32.34
C ARG A 26 -18.72 41.17 32.77
N TYR A 27 -19.40 42.00 33.56
CA TYR A 27 -20.77 41.69 33.97
C TYR A 27 -21.73 41.51 32.78
N ALA A 28 -21.61 42.34 31.74
CA ALA A 28 -22.44 42.27 30.56
C ALA A 28 -22.19 40.98 29.76
N MET A 29 -20.93 40.50 29.65
CA MET A 29 -20.57 39.27 28.91
C MET A 29 -20.87 38.00 29.71
N GLU A 30 -20.61 38.00 31.03
CA GLU A 30 -20.97 36.89 31.92
C GLU A 30 -22.48 36.65 31.98
N LYS A 31 -23.28 37.73 31.95
CA LYS A 31 -24.75 37.63 31.87
C LYS A 31 -25.26 37.02 30.60
N GLU A 32 -24.52 37.11 29.50
CA GLU A 32 -24.82 36.42 28.22
C GLU A 32 -24.32 34.95 28.23
N GLY A 33 -23.65 34.50 29.31
CA GLY A 33 -23.15 33.12 29.47
C GLY A 33 -21.73 32.91 28.99
N TYR A 34 -20.98 33.96 28.67
CA TYR A 34 -19.59 33.84 28.21
C TYR A 34 -18.61 33.76 29.39
N GLN A 35 -17.51 33.01 29.18
CA GLN A 35 -16.36 33.09 30.09
C GLN A 35 -15.56 34.34 29.77
N VAL A 36 -15.03 35.02 30.81
CA VAL A 36 -14.36 36.31 30.62
C VAL A 36 -12.99 36.34 31.27
N MET A 37 -12.00 36.76 30.48
CA MET A 37 -10.67 37.13 30.94
C MET A 37 -10.50 38.64 30.78
N VAL A 38 -9.69 39.26 31.63
CA VAL A 38 -9.44 40.72 31.60
C VAL A 38 -7.94 41.02 31.55
N ALA A 39 -7.59 42.06 30.81
CA ALA A 39 -6.23 42.61 30.72
C ALA A 39 -6.27 44.12 30.87
N GLY A 40 -5.35 44.68 31.62
CA GLY A 40 -5.28 46.14 31.88
C GLY A 40 -4.45 46.90 30.84
N ASN A 41 -3.89 46.25 29.82
CA ASN A 41 -3.17 46.90 28.72
C ASN A 41 -2.92 45.88 27.59
N GLY A 42 -2.50 46.36 26.41
CA GLY A 42 -2.28 45.56 25.25
C GLY A 42 -1.19 44.49 25.40
N ARG A 43 -0.14 44.70 26.19
CA ARG A 43 0.93 43.73 26.41
C ARG A 43 0.44 42.51 27.20
N ILE A 44 -0.38 42.69 28.20
CA ILE A 44 -1.00 41.61 28.97
C ILE A 44 -1.98 40.84 28.06
N ALA A 45 -2.73 41.57 27.23
CA ALA A 45 -3.67 40.95 26.27
C ALA A 45 -2.96 39.99 25.29
N LEU A 46 -1.82 40.37 24.70
CA LEU A 46 -1.03 39.51 23.82
C LEU A 46 -0.61 38.21 24.51
N ASN A 47 -0.13 38.27 25.76
CA ASN A 47 0.24 37.07 26.51
C ASN A 47 -0.96 36.14 26.76
N ILE A 48 -2.12 36.70 27.08
CA ILE A 48 -3.36 35.92 27.29
C ILE A 48 -3.79 35.25 25.99
N VAL A 49 -3.76 35.98 24.87
CA VAL A 49 -4.14 35.36 23.55
C VAL A 49 -3.23 34.20 23.19
N MET A 50 -1.93 34.30 23.43
CA MET A 50 -0.98 33.22 23.17
C MET A 50 -1.22 31.96 24.02
N THR A 51 -1.70 32.12 25.25
CA THR A 51 -1.88 31.00 26.19
C THR A 51 -3.30 30.45 26.23
N SER A 52 -4.32 31.30 26.08
CA SER A 52 -5.72 30.95 26.33
C SER A 52 -6.62 30.97 25.09
N GLN A 53 -6.15 31.50 23.97
CA GLN A 53 -6.85 31.55 22.68
C GLN A 53 -8.33 31.99 22.78
N PRO A 54 -8.64 33.22 23.15
CA PRO A 54 -10.01 33.70 23.27
C PRO A 54 -10.73 33.71 21.93
N ASP A 55 -12.06 33.57 21.95
CA ASP A 55 -12.92 33.57 20.75
C ASP A 55 -13.22 34.94 20.20
N ILE A 56 -13.09 35.97 21.03
CA ILE A 56 -13.25 37.39 20.67
C ILE A 56 -12.47 38.28 21.65
N VAL A 57 -11.98 39.43 21.17
CA VAL A 57 -11.31 40.45 21.98
C VAL A 57 -12.13 41.73 21.93
N LEU A 58 -12.48 42.27 23.11
CA LEU A 58 -13.04 43.62 23.30
C LEU A 58 -11.88 44.54 23.73
N LEU A 59 -11.47 45.47 22.88
CA LEU A 59 -10.20 46.19 23.01
C LEU A 59 -10.43 47.69 23.06
N ASP A 60 -10.05 48.31 24.17
CA ASP A 60 -10.04 49.80 24.25
C ASP A 60 -8.95 50.37 23.33
N ALA A 61 -9.29 51.45 22.64
CA ALA A 61 -8.41 52.09 21.67
C ALA A 61 -7.28 52.89 22.37
N ILE A 62 -7.52 53.44 23.54
CA ILE A 62 -6.57 54.32 24.24
C ILE A 62 -6.23 53.73 25.60
N MET A 63 -5.02 53.21 25.72
CA MET A 63 -4.51 52.59 26.94
C MET A 63 -3.03 52.93 27.15
N PRO A 64 -2.55 52.94 28.42
CA PRO A 64 -1.13 53.10 28.71
C PRO A 64 -0.33 51.86 28.31
N VAL A 65 1.00 52.00 28.18
CA VAL A 65 1.99 50.98 27.86
C VAL A 65 1.92 50.52 26.40
N MET A 66 0.74 50.15 25.90
CA MET A 66 0.46 49.78 24.51
C MET A 66 -0.98 50.17 24.19
N ASP A 67 -1.15 51.04 23.20
CA ASP A 67 -2.48 51.47 22.74
C ASP A 67 -3.22 50.34 22.01
N GLY A 68 -4.54 50.47 21.88
CA GLY A 68 -5.38 49.45 21.26
C GLY A 68 -5.11 49.27 19.78
N PHE A 69 -4.71 50.28 19.05
CA PHE A 69 -4.40 50.11 17.61
C PHE A 69 -3.14 49.28 17.41
N THR A 70 -2.07 49.55 18.18
CA THR A 70 -0.84 48.77 18.16
C THR A 70 -1.10 47.32 18.63
N CYS A 71 -1.92 47.14 19.66
CA CYS A 71 -2.33 45.83 20.15
C CYS A 71 -3.12 45.06 19.08
N CYS A 72 -4.07 45.70 18.42
CA CYS A 72 -4.89 45.11 17.35
C CYS A 72 -4.04 44.61 16.19
N ASP A 73 -3.11 45.41 15.69
CA ASP A 73 -2.19 45.05 14.61
C ASP A 73 -1.34 43.80 14.95
N GLN A 74 -0.80 43.76 16.19
CA GLN A 74 -0.02 42.60 16.65
C GLN A 74 -0.88 41.35 16.84
N LEU A 75 -2.08 41.46 17.37
CA LEU A 75 -3.04 40.37 17.52
C LEU A 75 -3.47 39.83 16.15
N HIS A 76 -3.77 40.72 15.20
CA HIS A 76 -4.16 40.36 13.85
C HIS A 76 -3.00 39.65 13.07
N THR A 77 -1.77 40.11 13.30
CA THR A 77 -0.57 39.42 12.75
C THR A 77 -0.39 38.02 13.35
N PHE A 78 -0.69 37.84 14.64
CA PHE A 78 -0.58 36.56 15.33
C PHE A 78 -1.69 35.56 14.92
N ASP A 79 -2.95 35.99 14.94
CA ASP A 79 -4.10 35.20 14.44
C ASP A 79 -5.11 36.15 13.73
N PRO A 80 -5.05 36.17 12.40
CA PRO A 80 -5.97 36.98 11.57
C PRO A 80 -7.45 36.64 11.73
N ASN A 81 -7.76 35.49 12.34
CA ASN A 81 -9.14 35.00 12.46
C ASN A 81 -9.82 35.39 13.77
N ILE A 82 -9.08 35.85 14.77
CA ILE A 82 -9.68 36.32 16.04
C ILE A 82 -10.43 37.64 15.79
N PRO A 83 -11.76 37.71 16.02
CA PRO A 83 -12.49 38.94 15.84
C PRO A 83 -12.13 39.90 16.97
N ILE A 84 -11.76 41.13 16.60
CA ILE A 84 -11.45 42.21 17.55
C ILE A 84 -12.53 43.28 17.40
N LEU A 85 -13.27 43.54 18.50
CA LEU A 85 -14.21 44.64 18.61
C LEU A 85 -13.52 45.78 19.35
N MET A 86 -13.19 46.85 18.64
CA MET A 86 -12.55 48.01 19.24
C MET A 86 -13.56 48.88 19.94
N ILE A 87 -13.24 49.35 21.17
CA ILE A 87 -14.03 50.27 21.96
C ILE A 87 -13.28 51.59 21.97
N THR A 88 -13.89 52.68 21.49
CA THR A 88 -13.20 53.95 21.34
C THR A 88 -14.03 55.13 21.83
N GLY A 89 -13.40 56.13 22.42
CA GLY A 89 -14.00 57.43 22.73
C GLY A 89 -13.90 58.43 21.56
N LEU A 90 -13.20 58.03 20.48
CA LEU A 90 -12.96 58.87 19.31
C LEU A 90 -14.10 58.68 18.30
N ASN A 91 -14.75 59.79 17.94
CA ASN A 91 -15.89 59.78 17.02
C ASN A 91 -15.53 60.39 15.64
N ASP A 92 -14.23 60.61 15.39
CA ASP A 92 -13.77 61.13 14.11
C ASP A 92 -13.58 60.00 13.08
N GLN A 93 -13.74 60.32 11.81
CA GLN A 93 -13.62 59.39 10.71
C GLN A 93 -12.23 58.73 10.63
N ASP A 94 -11.17 59.49 10.96
CA ASP A 94 -9.78 59.01 10.84
C ASP A 94 -9.49 57.90 11.88
N SER A 95 -10.05 57.98 13.06
CA SER A 95 -9.92 56.94 14.11
C SER A 95 -10.67 55.66 13.77
N VAL A 96 -11.82 55.78 13.10
CA VAL A 96 -12.59 54.61 12.58
C VAL A 96 -11.84 53.92 11.46
N ASP A 97 -11.36 54.69 10.48
CA ASP A 97 -10.60 54.15 9.35
C ASP A 97 -9.28 53.50 9.84
N LYS A 98 -8.64 54.07 10.85
CA LYS A 98 -7.46 53.48 11.48
C LYS A 98 -7.78 52.15 12.18
N ALA A 99 -8.91 52.03 12.89
CA ALA A 99 -9.31 50.77 13.53
C ALA A 99 -9.43 49.64 12.53
N PHE A 100 -10.10 49.86 11.41
CA PHE A 100 -10.23 48.85 10.34
C PHE A 100 -8.90 48.56 9.66
N SER A 101 -8.05 49.56 9.44
CA SER A 101 -6.75 49.37 8.78
C SER A 101 -5.77 48.50 9.60
N VAL A 102 -5.90 48.47 10.93
CA VAL A 102 -5.10 47.59 11.81
C VAL A 102 -5.75 46.24 12.09
N GLY A 103 -6.87 45.88 11.40
CA GLY A 103 -7.49 44.59 11.47
C GLY A 103 -8.65 44.42 12.46
N ALA A 104 -9.20 45.52 13.01
CA ALA A 104 -10.42 45.42 13.82
C ALA A 104 -11.60 44.93 12.96
N ALA A 105 -12.36 43.96 13.47
CA ALA A 105 -13.54 43.41 12.80
C ALA A 105 -14.77 44.34 12.88
N ASP A 106 -14.86 45.12 13.95
CA ASP A 106 -15.90 46.13 14.16
C ASP A 106 -15.45 47.12 15.28
N TYR A 107 -16.19 48.17 15.48
CA TYR A 107 -15.93 49.10 16.57
C TYR A 107 -17.21 49.56 17.29
N ILE A 108 -17.07 50.09 18.49
CA ILE A 108 -18.16 50.71 19.26
C ILE A 108 -17.64 51.96 19.97
N THR A 109 -18.47 53.02 20.01
CA THR A 109 -18.10 54.28 20.63
C THR A 109 -18.52 54.36 22.10
N LYS A 110 -17.69 55.00 22.94
CA LYS A 110 -18.05 55.40 24.31
C LYS A 110 -18.91 56.68 24.24
N PRO A 111 -20.04 56.79 25.01
CA PRO A 111 -20.52 55.87 26.02
C PRO A 111 -21.11 54.58 25.41
N ILE A 112 -20.81 53.44 26.05
CA ILE A 112 -21.17 52.13 25.52
C ILE A 112 -22.68 51.88 25.55
N HIS A 113 -23.27 51.66 24.39
CA HIS A 113 -24.64 51.18 24.24
C HIS A 113 -24.70 49.65 24.41
N TRP A 114 -25.06 49.19 25.62
CA TRP A 114 -25.01 47.78 26.00
C TRP A 114 -25.79 46.83 25.05
N ALA A 115 -26.93 47.26 24.55
CA ALA A 115 -27.72 46.48 23.60
C ALA A 115 -26.98 46.31 22.28
N VAL A 116 -26.32 47.35 21.78
CA VAL A 116 -25.51 47.32 20.55
C VAL A 116 -24.27 46.48 20.74
N LEU A 117 -23.57 46.62 21.87
CA LEU A 117 -22.39 45.82 22.21
C LEU A 117 -22.73 44.29 22.14
N ARG A 118 -23.76 43.86 22.87
CA ARG A 118 -24.18 42.48 22.91
C ARG A 118 -24.49 41.94 21.52
N GLN A 119 -25.19 42.71 20.69
CA GLN A 119 -25.56 42.29 19.34
C GLN A 119 -24.33 42.19 18.42
N ARG A 120 -23.37 43.12 18.50
CA ARG A 120 -22.12 43.08 17.73
C ARG A 120 -21.25 41.90 18.15
N VAL A 121 -21.05 41.67 19.45
CA VAL A 121 -20.32 40.50 19.98
C VAL A 121 -20.95 39.22 19.49
N ARG A 122 -22.27 39.05 19.61
CA ARG A 122 -22.97 37.85 19.17
C ARG A 122 -22.79 37.60 17.66
N ARG A 123 -22.88 38.66 16.84
CA ARG A 123 -22.68 38.60 15.40
C ARG A 123 -21.25 38.21 15.04
N LEU A 124 -20.26 38.80 15.65
CA LEU A 124 -18.84 38.53 15.41
C LEU A 124 -18.48 37.09 15.79
N LEU A 125 -18.94 36.61 16.95
CA LEU A 125 -18.77 35.23 17.37
C LEU A 125 -19.43 34.24 16.41
N GLN A 126 -20.65 34.52 15.97
CA GLN A 126 -21.34 33.66 15.01
C GLN A 126 -20.56 33.57 13.68
N MET A 127 -20.08 34.68 13.16
CA MET A 127 -19.24 34.68 11.95
C MET A 127 -17.94 33.89 12.19
N HIS A 128 -17.28 34.07 13.31
CA HIS A 128 -16.04 33.39 13.66
C HIS A 128 -16.22 31.87 13.74
N TRP A 129 -17.29 31.38 14.39
CA TRP A 129 -17.58 29.95 14.46
C TRP A 129 -17.93 29.36 13.09
N THR A 130 -18.72 30.09 12.29
CA THR A 130 -19.05 29.64 10.92
C THR A 130 -17.79 29.53 10.06
N MET A 131 -16.87 30.49 10.17
CA MET A 131 -15.59 30.42 9.46
C MET A 131 -14.71 29.26 9.93
N LYS A 132 -14.61 29.04 11.25
CA LYS A 132 -13.87 27.88 11.80
C LYS A 132 -14.46 26.55 11.31
N GLU A 133 -15.78 26.42 11.32
CA GLU A 133 -16.48 25.23 10.84
C GLU A 133 -16.23 25.00 9.33
N LEU A 134 -16.31 26.07 8.54
CA LEU A 134 -16.05 25.99 7.11
C LEU A 134 -14.57 25.61 6.82
N GLN A 135 -13.62 26.23 7.52
CA GLN A 135 -12.20 25.89 7.39
C GLN A 135 -11.94 24.41 7.75
N TYR A 136 -12.60 23.92 8.81
CA TYR A 136 -12.47 22.52 9.21
C TYR A 136 -13.03 21.59 8.11
N LYS A 137 -14.21 21.91 7.55
CA LYS A 137 -14.79 21.16 6.42
C LYS A 137 -13.87 21.14 5.19
N ILE A 138 -13.31 22.28 4.82
CA ILE A 138 -12.37 22.35 3.70
C ILE A 138 -11.17 21.43 3.94
N LYS A 139 -10.61 21.42 5.16
CA LYS A 139 -9.51 20.50 5.50
C LYS A 139 -9.91 19.02 5.42
N GLN A 140 -11.13 18.68 5.84
CA GLN A 140 -11.66 17.32 5.70
C GLN A 140 -11.78 16.92 4.23
N GLU A 141 -12.38 17.75 3.39
CA GLU A 141 -12.52 17.49 1.95
C GLU A 141 -11.16 17.36 1.26
N GLN A 142 -10.19 18.22 1.60
CA GLN A 142 -8.82 18.12 1.09
C GLN A 142 -8.15 16.80 1.49
N LEU A 143 -8.38 16.33 2.72
CA LEU A 143 -7.86 15.05 3.17
C LEU A 143 -8.44 13.88 2.37
N VAL A 144 -9.77 13.84 2.22
CA VAL A 144 -10.44 12.79 1.43
C VAL A 144 -9.95 12.81 -0.02
N ALA A 145 -9.84 14.00 -0.63
CA ALA A 145 -9.32 14.15 -1.98
C ALA A 145 -7.86 13.66 -2.11
N LYS A 146 -7.01 14.00 -1.15
CA LYS A 146 -5.60 13.57 -1.10
C LYS A 146 -5.48 12.04 -1.04
N ILE A 147 -6.28 11.39 -0.19
CA ILE A 147 -6.29 9.93 -0.07
C ILE A 147 -6.81 9.29 -1.35
N THR A 148 -7.91 9.78 -1.91
CA THR A 148 -8.47 9.30 -3.19
C THR A 148 -7.47 9.42 -4.33
N GLN A 149 -6.73 10.53 -4.40
CA GLN A 149 -5.67 10.71 -5.39
C GLN A 149 -4.53 9.69 -5.18
N LYS A 150 -4.13 9.45 -3.93
CA LYS A 150 -3.09 8.48 -3.60
C LYS A 150 -3.48 7.06 -4.04
N ILE A 151 -4.73 6.67 -3.87
CA ILE A 151 -5.28 5.39 -4.34
C ILE A 151 -5.14 5.25 -5.85
N ARG A 152 -5.45 6.30 -6.61
CA ARG A 152 -5.34 6.30 -8.08
C ARG A 152 -3.90 6.18 -8.58
N THR A 153 -2.92 6.66 -7.82
CA THR A 153 -1.51 6.73 -8.23
C THR A 153 -0.62 5.63 -7.64
N SER A 154 -1.12 4.85 -6.71
CA SER A 154 -0.35 3.81 -6.02
C SER A 154 -1.18 2.54 -5.84
N LEU A 155 -0.57 1.40 -6.16
CA LEU A 155 -1.09 0.06 -5.85
C LEU A 155 -0.59 -0.46 -4.49
N ASN A 156 0.28 0.30 -3.82
CA ASN A 156 0.82 -0.09 -2.51
C ASN A 156 -0.19 0.25 -1.42
N LEU A 157 -0.92 -0.76 -0.96
CA LEU A 157 -1.95 -0.65 0.07
C LEU A 157 -1.37 -0.12 1.39
N GLU A 158 -0.21 -0.60 1.82
CA GLU A 158 0.42 -0.19 3.07
C GLU A 158 0.74 1.32 3.07
N LEU A 159 1.23 1.84 1.94
CA LEU A 159 1.49 3.27 1.77
C LEU A 159 0.21 4.12 1.80
N ILE A 160 -0.90 3.61 1.28
CA ILE A 160 -2.20 4.30 1.32
C ILE A 160 -2.72 4.34 2.76
N LEU A 161 -2.71 3.20 3.44
CA LEU A 161 -3.19 3.08 4.82
C LEU A 161 -2.33 3.91 5.79
N SER A 162 -1.00 3.88 5.66
CA SER A 162 -0.09 4.66 6.51
C SER A 162 -0.26 6.16 6.30
N THR A 163 -0.41 6.60 5.03
CA THR A 163 -0.71 8.00 4.74
C THR A 163 -2.02 8.42 5.39
N THR A 164 -3.06 7.57 5.31
CA THR A 164 -4.36 7.84 5.93
C THR A 164 -4.23 7.99 7.45
N ALA A 165 -3.56 7.06 8.12
CA ALA A 165 -3.38 7.09 9.57
C ALA A 165 -2.62 8.35 10.02
N ILE A 166 -1.56 8.75 9.31
CA ILE A 166 -0.78 9.96 9.61
C ILE A 166 -1.62 11.23 9.46
N GLU A 167 -2.33 11.36 8.35
CA GLU A 167 -3.10 12.57 8.07
C GLU A 167 -4.33 12.68 8.98
N VAL A 168 -5.02 11.58 9.27
CA VAL A 168 -6.12 11.56 10.25
C VAL A 168 -5.64 11.97 11.63
N ARG A 169 -4.50 11.41 12.10
CA ARG A 169 -3.93 11.78 13.40
C ARG A 169 -3.63 13.27 13.49
N LYS A 170 -3.03 13.85 12.44
CA LYS A 170 -2.72 15.29 12.38
C LYS A 170 -3.98 16.16 12.38
N LEU A 171 -5.00 15.79 11.60
CA LEU A 171 -6.22 16.58 11.47
C LEU A 171 -7.05 16.56 12.76
N LEU A 172 -7.21 15.38 13.36
CA LEU A 172 -7.96 15.21 14.62
C LEU A 172 -7.15 15.63 15.84
N LYS A 173 -5.84 15.88 15.70
CA LYS A 173 -4.91 16.19 16.81
C LYS A 173 -5.05 15.16 17.92
N THR A 174 -4.94 13.89 17.60
CA THR A 174 -5.09 12.74 18.50
C THR A 174 -3.76 12.01 18.70
N ASP A 175 -3.67 11.19 19.74
CA ASP A 175 -2.42 10.53 20.12
C ASP A 175 -2.06 9.37 19.21
N ARG A 176 -3.07 8.57 18.78
CA ARG A 176 -2.83 7.38 17.95
C ARG A 176 -3.96 7.14 16.96
N VAL A 177 -3.58 6.70 15.75
CA VAL A 177 -4.49 6.15 14.73
C VAL A 177 -3.91 4.85 14.22
N ILE A 178 -4.73 3.79 14.21
CA ILE A 178 -4.35 2.50 13.67
C ILE A 178 -5.31 2.02 12.60
N VAL A 179 -4.81 1.15 11.72
CA VAL A 179 -5.62 0.26 10.91
C VAL A 179 -5.38 -1.16 11.41
N TYR A 180 -6.44 -1.80 11.87
CA TYR A 180 -6.43 -3.17 12.35
C TYR A 180 -7.01 -4.10 11.29
N ARG A 181 -6.34 -5.20 10.98
CA ARG A 181 -6.80 -6.19 9.99
C ARG A 181 -7.18 -7.48 10.68
N PHE A 182 -8.36 -8.03 10.32
CA PHE A 182 -8.79 -9.35 10.80
C PHE A 182 -8.18 -10.48 9.98
N HIS A 183 -7.86 -11.58 10.66
CA HIS A 183 -7.59 -12.87 10.07
C HIS A 183 -8.88 -13.68 9.93
N PRO A 184 -8.91 -14.70 9.04
CA PRO A 184 -10.09 -15.57 8.89
C PRO A 184 -10.48 -16.34 10.16
N ASP A 185 -9.56 -16.54 11.09
CA ASP A 185 -9.78 -17.21 12.38
C ASP A 185 -10.37 -16.30 13.47
N GLY A 186 -10.60 -15.01 13.14
CA GLY A 186 -11.13 -14.01 14.06
C GLY A 186 -10.07 -13.28 14.91
N SER A 187 -8.81 -13.68 14.86
CA SER A 187 -7.69 -12.87 15.36
C SER A 187 -7.41 -11.69 14.42
N GLY A 188 -6.52 -10.81 14.82
CA GLY A 188 -6.09 -9.74 13.94
C GLY A 188 -4.86 -9.02 14.46
N TYR A 189 -4.34 -8.11 13.66
CA TYR A 189 -3.12 -7.38 13.96
C TYR A 189 -3.18 -5.94 13.47
N VAL A 190 -2.33 -5.10 14.06
CA VAL A 190 -2.16 -3.71 13.62
C VAL A 190 -1.28 -3.70 12.37
N ILE A 191 -1.90 -3.47 11.21
CA ILE A 191 -1.17 -3.43 9.92
C ILE A 191 -0.47 -2.08 9.70
N VAL A 192 -1.05 -0.99 10.23
CA VAL A 192 -0.55 0.37 10.11
C VAL A 192 -0.83 1.13 11.39
N GLU A 193 0.11 1.97 11.78
CA GLU A 193 0.01 2.85 12.94
C GLU A 193 0.59 4.24 12.65
N SER A 194 -0.06 5.27 13.18
CA SER A 194 0.51 6.59 13.40
C SER A 194 0.31 6.95 14.87
N VAL A 195 1.41 7.10 15.60
CA VAL A 195 1.42 7.33 17.05
C VAL A 195 2.29 8.54 17.39
N ALA A 196 1.94 9.29 18.44
CA ALA A 196 2.76 10.36 18.99
C ALA A 196 3.97 9.76 19.74
N ALA A 197 5.08 10.50 19.80
CA ALA A 197 6.39 9.99 20.25
C ALA A 197 6.42 9.53 21.72
N GLU A 198 5.49 10.01 22.54
CA GLU A 198 5.35 9.68 23.96
C GLU A 198 4.68 8.33 24.22
N TRP A 199 4.10 7.66 23.20
CA TRP A 199 3.36 6.42 23.35
C TRP A 199 4.06 5.25 22.67
N ASP A 200 3.92 4.05 23.24
CA ASP A 200 4.52 2.83 22.70
C ASP A 200 3.86 2.41 21.38
N SER A 201 4.67 1.95 20.41
CA SER A 201 4.13 1.42 19.16
C SER A 201 3.44 0.07 19.34
N MET A 202 2.31 -0.08 18.65
CA MET A 202 1.51 -1.30 18.57
C MET A 202 1.61 -1.98 17.20
N LEU A 203 2.42 -1.44 16.28
CA LEU A 203 2.56 -1.94 14.92
C LEU A 203 2.96 -3.43 14.91
N GLY A 204 2.24 -4.24 14.15
CA GLY A 204 2.48 -5.67 14.03
C GLY A 204 2.03 -6.52 15.23
N ARG A 205 1.56 -5.92 16.34
CA ARG A 205 1.03 -6.71 17.47
C ARG A 205 -0.24 -7.44 17.05
N VAL A 206 -0.28 -8.72 17.41
CA VAL A 206 -1.45 -9.58 17.22
C VAL A 206 -2.28 -9.57 18.49
N PHE A 207 -3.55 -9.29 18.36
CA PHE A 207 -4.51 -9.36 19.45
C PHE A 207 -5.45 -10.55 19.22
N GLN A 208 -5.45 -11.50 20.13
CA GLN A 208 -6.46 -12.55 20.21
C GLN A 208 -7.60 -11.98 21.06
N ASP A 209 -8.51 -11.30 20.42
CA ASP A 209 -9.61 -10.71 21.15
C ASP A 209 -10.85 -11.60 21.08
N THR A 210 -11.22 -12.14 22.25
CA THR A 210 -12.51 -12.82 22.45
C THR A 210 -13.69 -11.88 22.22
N TYR A 211 -13.46 -10.56 22.29
CA TYR A 211 -14.46 -9.54 22.01
C TYR A 211 -14.77 -9.45 20.50
N PHE A 212 -13.77 -9.55 19.61
CA PHE A 212 -13.96 -9.55 18.16
C PHE A 212 -14.34 -10.93 17.60
N SER A 213 -13.99 -12.03 18.26
CA SER A 213 -14.34 -13.40 17.85
C SER A 213 -15.63 -13.92 18.46
N GLY A 214 -16.18 -13.24 19.49
CA GLY A 214 -17.40 -13.64 20.22
C GLY A 214 -18.65 -12.84 19.81
N GLN A 215 -19.51 -12.58 20.80
CA GLN A 215 -20.80 -11.90 20.63
C GLN A 215 -20.67 -10.48 20.07
N CYS A 216 -19.54 -9.80 20.28
CA CYS A 216 -19.27 -8.45 19.78
C CYS A 216 -18.83 -8.38 18.32
N SER A 217 -18.33 -9.47 17.73
CA SER A 217 -18.11 -9.53 16.28
C SER A 217 -19.42 -9.39 15.49
N TYR A 218 -20.54 -9.72 16.13
CA TYR A 218 -21.87 -9.54 15.57
C TYR A 218 -22.26 -8.06 15.46
N ASP A 219 -21.89 -7.24 16.45
CA ASP A 219 -22.19 -5.81 16.46
C ASP A 219 -21.39 -5.03 15.41
N TYR A 220 -20.10 -5.34 15.22
CA TYR A 220 -19.32 -4.73 14.14
C TYR A 220 -19.84 -5.10 12.75
N ARG A 221 -20.41 -6.32 12.57
CA ARG A 221 -21.03 -6.75 11.30
C ARG A 221 -22.26 -5.93 10.91
N GLN A 222 -22.88 -5.23 11.86
CA GLN A 222 -24.03 -4.35 11.60
C GLN A 222 -23.62 -2.92 11.20
N SER A 223 -22.37 -2.68 10.81
CA SER A 223 -21.85 -1.35 10.40
C SER A 223 -21.85 -0.31 11.53
N ASN A 224 -21.82 -0.75 12.78
CA ASN A 224 -21.87 0.17 13.89
C ASN A 224 -20.52 0.87 14.11
N ILE A 225 -20.57 2.18 14.25
CA ILE A 225 -19.47 3.01 14.71
C ILE A 225 -19.49 2.97 16.23
N TYR A 226 -18.33 2.70 16.85
CA TYR A 226 -18.21 2.69 18.29
C TYR A 226 -17.47 3.94 18.76
N VAL A 227 -18.10 4.62 19.70
CA VAL A 227 -17.62 5.86 20.29
C VAL A 227 -17.52 5.67 21.79
N ILE A 228 -16.31 5.70 22.32
CA ILE A 228 -16.05 5.66 23.76
C ILE A 228 -15.33 6.96 24.13
N GLU A 229 -16.02 7.80 24.88
CA GLU A 229 -15.49 9.11 25.29
C GLU A 229 -14.61 9.02 26.55
N ASP A 230 -14.86 8.02 27.41
CA ASP A 230 -14.13 7.74 28.63
C ASP A 230 -14.19 6.24 28.94
N ILE A 231 -13.06 5.56 28.79
CA ILE A 231 -12.96 4.11 28.96
C ILE A 231 -13.21 3.69 30.40
N ASP A 232 -12.79 4.50 31.36
CA ASP A 232 -12.92 4.18 32.77
C ASP A 232 -14.39 4.25 33.23
N ASN A 233 -15.26 5.01 32.54
CA ASN A 233 -16.66 5.24 32.87
C ASN A 233 -17.67 4.69 31.84
N ALA A 234 -17.20 3.96 30.82
CA ALA A 234 -18.06 3.48 29.71
C ALA A 234 -18.87 2.21 30.01
N GLY A 235 -18.76 1.63 31.20
CA GLY A 235 -19.48 0.38 31.56
C GLY A 235 -19.04 -0.83 30.75
N LEU A 236 -17.81 -0.88 30.27
CA LEU A 236 -17.23 -1.96 29.50
C LEU A 236 -16.95 -3.20 30.36
N SER A 237 -16.87 -4.38 29.73
CA SER A 237 -16.40 -5.58 30.40
C SER A 237 -14.93 -5.46 30.82
N GLN A 238 -14.54 -6.12 31.92
CA GLN A 238 -13.15 -6.06 32.42
C GLN A 238 -12.14 -6.48 31.35
N CYS A 239 -12.43 -7.52 30.58
CA CYS A 239 -11.58 -7.98 29.50
C CYS A 239 -11.36 -6.88 28.42
N HIS A 240 -12.38 -6.10 28.11
CA HIS A 240 -12.26 -5.00 27.17
C HIS A 240 -11.46 -3.81 27.74
N ILE A 241 -11.67 -3.50 29.02
CA ILE A 241 -10.86 -2.48 29.73
C ILE A 241 -9.38 -2.90 29.76
N ASP A 242 -9.09 -4.16 30.02
CA ASP A 242 -7.71 -4.68 30.07
C ASP A 242 -7.04 -4.58 28.70
N LEU A 243 -7.77 -4.89 27.60
CA LEU A 243 -7.28 -4.73 26.24
C LEU A 243 -6.99 -3.25 25.92
N LEU A 244 -7.94 -2.35 26.20
CA LEU A 244 -7.79 -0.92 25.91
C LEU A 244 -6.69 -0.29 26.78
N SER A 245 -6.49 -0.80 28.00
CA SER A 245 -5.39 -0.40 28.88
C SER A 245 -4.02 -0.81 28.31
N GLN A 246 -3.90 -2.00 27.70
CA GLN A 246 -2.68 -2.40 26.96
C GLN A 246 -2.40 -1.48 25.79
N LEU A 247 -3.45 -0.92 25.17
CA LEU A 247 -3.36 0.07 24.08
C LEU A 247 -3.14 1.49 24.61
N GLN A 248 -3.03 1.67 25.93
CA GLN A 248 -2.85 2.97 26.61
C GLN A 248 -3.98 3.96 26.30
N ALA A 249 -5.16 3.47 25.94
CA ALA A 249 -6.27 4.28 25.50
C ALA A 249 -7.10 4.84 26.68
N LYS A 250 -7.57 6.08 26.57
CA LYS A 250 -8.53 6.71 27.48
C LYS A 250 -9.86 7.00 26.81
N ALA A 251 -9.83 7.23 25.49
CA ALA A 251 -11.00 7.34 24.65
C ALA A 251 -10.71 6.74 23.29
N ASN A 252 -11.73 6.24 22.60
CA ASN A 252 -11.56 5.74 21.23
C ASN A 252 -12.78 6.02 20.33
N LEU A 253 -12.49 6.05 19.03
CA LEU A 253 -13.48 6.08 17.97
C LEU A 253 -13.11 5.00 16.95
N VAL A 254 -14.01 4.03 16.75
CA VAL A 254 -13.80 2.86 15.90
C VAL A 254 -14.78 2.90 14.74
N VAL A 255 -14.26 2.81 13.52
CA VAL A 255 -15.06 2.73 12.29
C VAL A 255 -14.67 1.48 11.53
N PRO A 256 -15.63 0.56 11.25
CA PRO A 256 -15.35 -0.67 10.50
C PRO A 256 -15.06 -0.37 9.04
N ILE A 257 -14.06 -1.07 8.48
CA ILE A 257 -13.77 -1.11 7.05
C ILE A 257 -14.46 -2.37 6.51
N GLN A 258 -15.60 -2.17 5.84
CA GLN A 258 -16.43 -3.26 5.33
C GLN A 258 -16.17 -3.52 3.86
N GLN A 259 -15.99 -4.79 3.52
CA GLN A 259 -15.87 -5.27 2.16
C GLN A 259 -17.01 -6.25 1.87
N GLU A 260 -17.97 -5.85 1.01
CA GLU A 260 -19.19 -6.61 0.73
C GLU A 260 -19.95 -7.01 2.01
N ASN A 261 -19.98 -8.30 2.37
CA ASN A 261 -20.68 -8.82 3.55
C ASN A 261 -19.73 -9.20 4.71
N SER A 262 -18.46 -8.80 4.64
CA SER A 262 -17.45 -9.10 5.66
C SER A 262 -16.75 -7.83 6.15
N ILE A 263 -16.27 -7.87 7.39
CA ILE A 263 -15.38 -6.81 7.91
C ILE A 263 -13.96 -7.19 7.55
N TRP A 264 -13.31 -6.35 6.75
CA TRP A 264 -11.91 -6.50 6.43
C TRP A 264 -11.01 -6.09 7.60
N GLY A 265 -11.40 -5.02 8.30
CA GLY A 265 -10.64 -4.47 9.41
C GLY A 265 -11.32 -3.27 10.05
N LEU A 266 -10.58 -2.54 10.87
CA LEU A 266 -11.05 -1.37 11.60
C LEU A 266 -10.09 -0.19 11.38
N LEU A 267 -10.65 1.00 11.19
CA LEU A 267 -9.94 2.27 11.36
C LEU A 267 -10.24 2.79 12.77
N VAL A 268 -9.23 2.89 13.59
CA VAL A 268 -9.40 3.25 15.01
C VAL A 268 -8.55 4.46 15.36
N VAL A 269 -9.16 5.38 16.08
CA VAL A 269 -8.52 6.57 16.64
C VAL A 269 -8.55 6.45 18.16
N TYR A 270 -7.42 6.69 18.80
CA TYR A 270 -7.28 6.68 20.25
C TYR A 270 -6.80 8.03 20.78
N GLU A 271 -7.40 8.43 21.87
CA GLU A 271 -6.84 9.41 22.78
C GLU A 271 -6.25 8.67 23.97
N CYS A 272 -4.96 8.86 24.22
CA CYS A 272 -4.23 8.14 25.26
C CYS A 272 -4.01 9.00 26.51
N SER A 273 -3.98 10.32 26.34
CA SER A 273 -3.68 11.29 27.42
C SER A 273 -4.85 11.52 28.37
N GLN A 274 -6.08 11.60 27.84
CA GLN A 274 -7.28 11.97 28.63
C GLN A 274 -8.57 11.50 27.95
N PRO A 275 -9.71 11.46 28.66
CA PRO A 275 -11.02 11.29 28.05
C PRO A 275 -11.30 12.37 26.99
N ARG A 276 -12.00 12.00 25.88
CA ARG A 276 -12.28 12.91 24.77
C ARG A 276 -13.72 12.75 24.28
N ARG A 277 -14.41 13.88 24.12
CA ARG A 277 -15.66 13.91 23.37
C ARG A 277 -15.39 14.00 21.88
N TRP A 278 -15.97 13.06 21.14
CA TRP A 278 -15.84 13.00 19.69
C TRP A 278 -16.92 13.87 19.05
N ALA A 279 -16.51 14.85 18.26
CA ALA A 279 -17.45 15.66 17.51
C ALA A 279 -18.11 14.83 16.39
N LYS A 280 -19.34 15.19 16.02
CA LYS A 280 -20.02 14.56 14.88
C LYS A 280 -19.18 14.65 13.60
N SER A 281 -18.49 15.75 13.39
CA SER A 281 -17.57 15.95 12.27
C SER A 281 -16.40 14.97 12.24
N ASP A 282 -15.89 14.52 13.41
CA ASP A 282 -14.82 13.53 13.50
C ASP A 282 -15.31 12.16 13.05
N ILE A 283 -16.53 11.79 13.47
CA ILE A 283 -17.21 10.55 13.08
C ILE A 283 -17.49 10.56 11.58
N ASP A 284 -18.07 11.66 11.06
CA ASP A 284 -18.39 11.82 9.65
C ASP A 284 -17.13 11.73 8.77
N LEU A 285 -16.01 12.31 9.20
CA LEU A 285 -14.72 12.22 8.50
C LEU A 285 -14.24 10.76 8.38
N LEU A 286 -14.16 10.04 9.49
CA LEU A 286 -13.68 8.65 9.47
C LEU A 286 -14.59 7.77 8.62
N THR A 287 -15.90 7.98 8.69
CA THR A 287 -16.88 7.26 7.88
C THR A 287 -16.69 7.54 6.38
N GLN A 288 -16.44 8.79 6.00
CA GLN A 288 -16.15 9.15 4.60
C GLN A 288 -14.85 8.54 4.08
N LEU A 289 -13.87 8.28 4.94
CA LEU A 289 -12.61 7.67 4.56
C LEU A 289 -12.71 6.16 4.34
N THR A 290 -13.70 5.47 4.92
CA THR A 290 -13.82 4.01 4.76
C THR A 290 -14.06 3.59 3.31
N ASN A 291 -14.91 4.29 2.56
CA ASN A 291 -15.19 3.96 1.16
C ASN A 291 -13.93 4.01 0.25
N PRO A 292 -13.14 5.10 0.24
CA PRO A 292 -11.86 5.11 -0.47
C PRO A 292 -10.90 3.98 -0.03
N LEU A 293 -10.85 3.67 1.28
CA LEU A 293 -9.99 2.60 1.78
C LEU A 293 -10.44 1.22 1.28
N VAL A 294 -11.75 0.94 1.29
CA VAL A 294 -12.31 -0.29 0.73
C VAL A 294 -11.93 -0.43 -0.75
N MET A 295 -12.05 0.65 -1.54
CA MET A 295 -11.62 0.63 -2.94
C MET A 295 -10.13 0.34 -3.10
N ALA A 296 -9.28 0.92 -2.25
CA ALA A 296 -7.84 0.64 -2.27
C ALA A 296 -7.53 -0.82 -1.96
N ILE A 297 -8.22 -1.40 -0.97
CA ILE A 297 -8.07 -2.79 -0.56
C ILE A 297 -8.47 -3.72 -1.72
N GLN A 298 -9.66 -3.51 -2.29
CA GLN A 298 -10.15 -4.30 -3.43
C GLN A 298 -9.21 -4.22 -4.64
N GLN A 299 -8.72 -3.04 -4.95
CA GLN A 299 -7.77 -2.83 -6.05
C GLN A 299 -6.46 -3.59 -5.82
N ALA A 300 -5.92 -3.55 -4.60
CA ALA A 300 -4.69 -4.26 -4.25
C ALA A 300 -4.86 -5.79 -4.31
N GLU A 301 -5.97 -6.32 -3.78
CA GLU A 301 -6.29 -7.75 -3.82
C GLU A 301 -6.51 -8.25 -5.24
N LEU A 302 -7.24 -7.50 -6.06
CA LEU A 302 -7.47 -7.84 -7.47
C LEU A 302 -6.16 -7.85 -8.27
N TYR A 303 -5.28 -6.90 -8.01
CA TYR A 303 -3.97 -6.85 -8.66
C TYR A 303 -3.11 -8.05 -8.29
N GLN A 304 -3.08 -8.45 -7.02
CA GLN A 304 -2.37 -9.66 -6.57
C GLN A 304 -2.92 -10.94 -7.23
N GLN A 305 -4.25 -11.05 -7.33
CA GLN A 305 -4.89 -12.19 -8.02
C GLN A 305 -4.53 -12.22 -9.51
N LEU A 306 -4.55 -11.07 -10.18
CA LEU A 306 -4.17 -10.95 -11.58
C LEU A 306 -2.71 -11.35 -11.82
N GLU A 307 -1.81 -10.91 -10.96
CA GLU A 307 -0.38 -11.25 -11.05
C GLU A 307 -0.14 -12.74 -10.84
N ALA A 308 -0.78 -13.34 -9.84
CA ALA A 308 -0.73 -14.78 -9.59
C ALA A 308 -1.31 -15.59 -10.78
N ALA A 309 -2.43 -15.15 -11.35
CA ALA A 309 -3.02 -15.78 -12.52
C ALA A 309 -2.11 -15.67 -13.76
N ASN A 310 -1.50 -14.52 -13.99
CA ASN A 310 -0.55 -14.32 -15.08
C ASN A 310 0.70 -15.21 -14.94
N GLN A 311 1.26 -15.31 -13.72
CA GLN A 311 2.39 -16.21 -13.45
C GLN A 311 2.02 -17.67 -13.75
N LYS A 312 0.82 -18.09 -13.33
CA LYS A 312 0.33 -19.44 -13.61
C LYS A 312 0.11 -19.70 -15.11
N LEU A 313 -0.45 -18.72 -15.82
CA LEU A 313 -0.61 -18.78 -17.27
C LEU A 313 0.75 -18.86 -17.99
N GLN A 314 1.73 -18.10 -17.56
CA GLN A 314 3.09 -18.16 -18.09
C GLN A 314 3.71 -19.55 -17.86
N GLN A 315 3.61 -20.11 -16.66
CA GLN A 315 4.09 -21.47 -16.38
C GLN A 315 3.43 -22.51 -17.30
N LEU A 316 2.10 -22.48 -17.43
CA LEU A 316 1.36 -23.38 -18.30
C LEU A 316 1.73 -23.20 -19.78
N ALA A 317 2.09 -21.99 -20.20
CA ALA A 317 2.48 -21.70 -21.57
C ALA A 317 3.93 -22.09 -21.89
N THR A 318 4.82 -22.21 -20.89
CA THR A 318 6.27 -22.37 -21.10
C THR A 318 6.82 -23.70 -20.61
N ILE A 319 6.11 -24.43 -19.75
CA ILE A 319 6.55 -25.70 -19.16
C ILE A 319 5.71 -26.86 -19.71
N ASP A 320 6.34 -28.01 -19.94
CA ASP A 320 5.65 -29.25 -20.28
C ASP A 320 4.97 -29.85 -19.05
N GLY A 321 3.67 -30.13 -19.16
CA GLY A 321 2.84 -30.56 -18.04
C GLY A 321 3.26 -31.91 -17.44
N LEU A 322 3.87 -32.83 -18.24
CA LEU A 322 4.31 -34.15 -17.79
C LEU A 322 5.70 -34.10 -17.17
N THR A 323 6.65 -33.54 -17.90
CA THR A 323 8.08 -33.60 -17.55
C THR A 323 8.58 -32.45 -16.72
N GLN A 324 7.81 -31.37 -16.56
CA GLN A 324 8.12 -30.17 -15.79
C GLN A 324 9.40 -29.43 -16.23
N ILE A 325 9.90 -29.73 -17.43
CA ILE A 325 10.95 -28.96 -18.10
C ILE A 325 10.31 -28.02 -19.15
N PRO A 326 11.02 -27.03 -19.70
CA PRO A 326 10.55 -26.20 -20.79
C PRO A 326 9.90 -27.01 -21.93
N ASN A 327 8.79 -26.50 -22.45
CA ASN A 327 8.07 -27.11 -23.57
C ASN A 327 8.60 -26.60 -24.91
N ARG A 328 8.03 -27.12 -26.02
CA ARG A 328 8.40 -26.74 -27.39
C ARG A 328 8.32 -25.25 -27.66
N ARG A 329 7.30 -24.59 -27.11
CA ARG A 329 7.15 -23.14 -27.28
C ARG A 329 8.33 -22.38 -26.64
N SER A 330 8.73 -22.76 -25.44
CA SER A 330 9.91 -22.18 -24.78
C SER A 330 11.19 -22.46 -25.58
N PHE A 331 11.30 -23.66 -26.15
CA PHE A 331 12.42 -23.99 -27.04
C PHE A 331 12.47 -23.05 -28.25
N ASP A 332 11.36 -22.86 -28.95
CA ASP A 332 11.28 -22.00 -30.14
C ASP A 332 11.64 -20.55 -29.81
N GLU A 333 11.08 -20.02 -28.68
CA GLU A 333 11.34 -18.64 -28.21
C GLU A 333 12.81 -18.44 -27.79
N VAL A 334 13.41 -19.39 -27.07
CA VAL A 334 14.81 -19.29 -26.63
C VAL A 334 15.76 -19.45 -27.80
N LEU A 335 15.53 -20.41 -28.69
CA LEU A 335 16.38 -20.61 -29.84
C LEU A 335 16.45 -19.38 -30.74
N GLU A 336 15.30 -18.77 -31.02
CA GLU A 336 15.24 -17.54 -31.84
C GLU A 336 15.96 -16.38 -31.17
N ARG A 337 15.77 -16.21 -29.86
CA ARG A 337 16.45 -15.17 -29.08
C ARG A 337 17.96 -15.34 -29.07
N GLU A 338 18.43 -16.58 -28.84
CA GLU A 338 19.85 -16.88 -28.81
C GLU A 338 20.48 -16.80 -30.21
N TRP A 339 19.72 -17.15 -31.27
CA TRP A 339 20.16 -16.94 -32.64
C TRP A 339 20.49 -15.46 -32.90
N GLN A 340 19.57 -14.56 -32.60
CA GLN A 340 19.74 -13.11 -32.80
C GLN A 340 20.85 -12.53 -31.93
N ARG A 341 21.06 -13.05 -30.71
CA ARG A 341 22.12 -12.62 -29.83
C ARG A 341 23.48 -13.05 -30.38
N LEU A 342 23.63 -14.31 -30.69
CA LEU A 342 24.91 -14.87 -31.10
C LEU A 342 25.31 -14.48 -32.53
N GLU A 343 24.35 -14.10 -33.36
CA GLU A 343 24.63 -13.44 -34.65
C GLU A 343 25.43 -12.14 -34.44
N ARG A 344 25.02 -11.33 -33.51
CA ARG A 344 25.70 -10.06 -33.17
C ARG A 344 27.07 -10.29 -32.52
N GLU A 345 27.13 -11.28 -31.64
CA GLU A 345 28.36 -11.67 -30.92
C GLU A 345 29.33 -12.47 -31.78
N ARG A 346 28.89 -13.02 -32.94
CA ARG A 346 29.62 -13.90 -33.80
C ARG A 346 30.15 -15.13 -33.06
N ALA A 347 29.32 -15.69 -32.17
CA ALA A 347 29.67 -16.83 -31.34
C ALA A 347 28.88 -18.08 -31.73
N PRO A 348 29.41 -19.31 -31.45
CA PRO A 348 28.78 -20.54 -31.84
C PRO A 348 27.50 -20.79 -31.04
N LEU A 349 26.49 -21.37 -31.73
CA LEU A 349 25.27 -21.92 -31.20
C LEU A 349 25.17 -23.39 -31.57
N SER A 350 25.08 -24.26 -30.57
CA SER A 350 24.86 -25.68 -30.75
C SER A 350 23.44 -26.09 -30.38
N LEU A 351 22.90 -27.01 -31.12
CA LEU A 351 21.62 -27.66 -30.85
C LEU A 351 21.83 -29.18 -30.84
N ILE A 352 21.30 -29.82 -29.79
CA ILE A 352 21.21 -31.29 -29.71
C ILE A 352 19.74 -31.68 -29.69
N LEU A 353 19.30 -32.45 -30.68
CA LEU A 353 18.01 -33.11 -30.67
C LEU A 353 18.19 -34.52 -30.16
N CYS A 354 17.32 -34.97 -29.25
CA CYS A 354 17.38 -36.29 -28.63
C CYS A 354 16.05 -37.01 -28.83
N ASP A 355 16.10 -38.31 -29.05
CA ASP A 355 14.92 -39.16 -29.18
C ASP A 355 15.14 -40.48 -28.42
N ILE A 356 14.13 -40.95 -27.72
CA ILE A 356 14.19 -42.22 -26.97
C ILE A 356 14.02 -43.37 -27.91
N ASP A 357 15.05 -44.22 -28.02
CA ASP A 357 15.05 -45.37 -28.91
C ASP A 357 13.97 -46.39 -28.56
N PHE A 358 13.13 -46.74 -29.54
CA PHE A 358 12.05 -47.72 -29.41
C PHE A 358 11.03 -47.40 -28.31
N PHE A 359 10.74 -46.10 -28.04
CA PHE A 359 9.84 -45.70 -26.96
C PHE A 359 8.42 -46.27 -27.13
N LYS A 360 7.93 -46.42 -28.35
CA LYS A 360 6.66 -47.08 -28.61
C LYS A 360 6.66 -48.51 -28.06
N ASN A 361 7.71 -49.29 -28.34
CA ASN A 361 7.86 -50.66 -27.83
C ASN A 361 7.96 -50.69 -26.29
N TYR A 362 8.55 -49.65 -25.71
CA TYR A 362 8.58 -49.47 -24.26
C TYR A 362 7.17 -49.34 -23.69
N ASN A 363 6.36 -48.43 -24.26
CA ASN A 363 4.97 -48.23 -23.87
C ASN A 363 4.13 -49.51 -24.07
N ASP A 364 4.30 -50.19 -25.19
CA ASP A 364 3.56 -51.43 -25.49
C ASP A 364 3.91 -52.57 -24.50
N THR A 365 5.13 -52.53 -23.92
CA THR A 365 5.61 -53.56 -22.98
C THR A 365 5.27 -53.26 -21.54
N TYR A 366 5.41 -51.99 -21.10
CA TYR A 366 5.32 -51.58 -19.68
C TYR A 366 4.11 -50.72 -19.35
N GLY A 367 3.33 -50.33 -20.38
CA GLY A 367 2.18 -49.43 -20.25
C GLY A 367 2.56 -47.95 -20.27
N HIS A 368 1.58 -47.10 -20.62
CA HIS A 368 1.77 -45.65 -20.77
C HIS A 368 2.26 -44.98 -19.47
N GLN A 369 1.81 -45.44 -18.31
CA GLN A 369 2.23 -44.88 -17.03
C GLN A 369 3.74 -45.06 -16.79
N SER A 370 4.29 -46.21 -17.14
CA SER A 370 5.74 -46.43 -17.07
C SER A 370 6.50 -45.63 -18.12
N GLY A 371 5.89 -45.41 -19.30
CA GLY A 371 6.41 -44.46 -20.29
C GLY A 371 6.47 -43.02 -19.80
N ASP A 372 5.44 -42.57 -19.11
CA ASP A 372 5.41 -41.25 -18.51
C ASP A 372 6.53 -41.06 -17.47
N GLU A 373 6.75 -42.08 -16.62
CA GLU A 373 7.87 -42.04 -15.64
C GLU A 373 9.24 -42.05 -16.37
N CYS A 374 9.36 -42.82 -17.43
CA CYS A 374 10.55 -42.83 -18.28
C CYS A 374 10.84 -41.45 -18.89
N LEU A 375 9.81 -40.76 -19.41
CA LEU A 375 9.94 -39.40 -19.94
C LEU A 375 10.37 -38.42 -18.87
N LYS A 376 9.83 -38.49 -17.64
CA LYS A 376 10.22 -37.67 -16.52
C LYS A 376 11.69 -37.87 -16.14
N GLU A 377 12.13 -39.08 -16.07
CA GLU A 377 13.53 -39.45 -15.74
C GLU A 377 14.51 -38.92 -16.78
N VAL A 378 14.21 -39.10 -18.07
CA VAL A 378 15.03 -38.57 -19.18
C VAL A 378 15.06 -37.05 -19.12
N ALA A 379 13.90 -36.40 -18.96
CA ALA A 379 13.80 -34.97 -18.84
C ALA A 379 14.65 -34.42 -17.70
N GLN A 380 14.60 -35.06 -16.53
CA GLN A 380 15.37 -34.63 -15.35
C GLN A 380 16.88 -34.74 -15.57
N ILE A 381 17.34 -35.80 -16.25
CA ILE A 381 18.75 -35.96 -16.61
C ILE A 381 19.19 -34.83 -17.55
N LEU A 382 18.43 -34.56 -18.61
CA LEU A 382 18.74 -33.48 -19.56
C LEU A 382 18.74 -32.13 -18.91
N TYR A 383 17.79 -31.88 -18.04
CA TYR A 383 17.68 -30.61 -17.28
C TYR A 383 18.88 -30.40 -16.34
N GLN A 384 19.36 -31.45 -15.67
CA GLN A 384 20.55 -31.37 -14.83
C GLN A 384 21.85 -31.13 -15.59
N ILE A 385 21.90 -31.50 -16.87
CA ILE A 385 23.08 -31.29 -17.74
C ILE A 385 23.10 -29.84 -18.26
N ALA A 386 21.94 -29.28 -18.62
CA ALA A 386 21.80 -27.92 -19.16
C ALA A 386 21.69 -26.88 -18.04
N GLN A 387 22.75 -26.72 -17.23
CA GLN A 387 22.74 -25.82 -16.06
C GLN A 387 23.50 -24.49 -16.25
N ARG A 388 24.17 -24.30 -17.40
CA ARG A 388 24.87 -23.04 -17.65
C ARG A 388 23.87 -21.92 -17.94
N PRO A 389 24.14 -20.66 -17.55
CA PRO A 389 23.32 -19.54 -17.94
C PRO A 389 23.16 -19.48 -19.48
N GLY A 390 21.94 -19.57 -19.95
CA GLY A 390 21.61 -19.59 -21.37
C GLY A 390 21.37 -20.99 -21.97
N ASP A 391 21.84 -22.08 -21.35
CA ASP A 391 21.48 -23.43 -21.77
C ASP A 391 20.01 -23.69 -21.51
N LEU A 392 19.38 -24.49 -22.39
CA LEU A 392 18.00 -24.89 -22.23
C LEU A 392 17.87 -26.36 -22.59
N ALA A 393 17.27 -27.17 -21.71
CA ALA A 393 16.71 -28.47 -22.04
C ALA A 393 15.20 -28.36 -22.12
N ALA A 394 14.59 -28.83 -23.20
CA ALA A 394 13.16 -28.77 -23.44
C ALA A 394 12.60 -30.07 -23.98
N ARG A 395 11.31 -30.34 -23.70
CA ARG A 395 10.59 -31.41 -24.40
C ARG A 395 10.09 -30.87 -25.73
N TYR A 396 10.62 -31.39 -26.81
CA TYR A 396 10.31 -30.96 -28.17
C TYR A 396 8.96 -31.51 -28.66
N GLY A 397 8.62 -32.76 -28.29
CA GLY A 397 7.31 -33.38 -28.51
C GLY A 397 7.37 -34.89 -28.37
N GLY A 398 6.31 -35.51 -27.84
CA GLY A 398 6.28 -36.97 -27.64
C GLY A 398 7.45 -37.47 -26.80
N GLU A 399 8.33 -38.28 -27.40
CA GLU A 399 9.57 -38.81 -26.84
C GLU A 399 10.84 -38.03 -27.23
N GLU A 400 10.65 -36.86 -27.88
CA GLU A 400 11.74 -36.02 -28.38
C GLU A 400 12.07 -34.90 -27.41
N PHE A 401 13.37 -34.63 -27.23
CA PHE A 401 13.91 -33.57 -26.40
C PHE A 401 14.91 -32.73 -27.18
N ALA A 402 15.12 -31.48 -26.76
CA ALA A 402 16.07 -30.59 -27.40
C ALA A 402 16.93 -29.87 -26.34
N LEU A 403 18.23 -29.71 -26.63
CA LEU A 403 19.13 -28.87 -25.83
C LEU A 403 19.66 -27.74 -26.70
N VAL A 404 19.41 -26.49 -26.28
CA VAL A 404 20.00 -25.27 -26.87
C VAL A 404 21.21 -24.90 -26.05
N LEU A 405 22.36 -24.75 -26.67
CA LEU A 405 23.65 -24.56 -26.02
C LEU A 405 24.36 -23.34 -26.64
N PRO A 406 24.11 -22.16 -26.14
CA PRO A 406 24.79 -20.92 -26.56
C PRO A 406 26.29 -20.95 -26.19
N HIS A 407 27.11 -20.26 -26.97
CA HIS A 407 28.58 -20.17 -26.76
C HIS A 407 29.25 -21.58 -26.69
N THR A 408 28.64 -22.56 -27.31
CA THR A 408 29.16 -23.94 -27.31
C THR A 408 29.51 -24.32 -28.71
N ASP A 409 30.77 -24.64 -28.92
CA ASP A 409 31.29 -25.16 -30.20
C ASP A 409 30.99 -26.66 -30.34
N ILE A 410 31.40 -27.22 -31.48
CA ILE A 410 31.16 -28.63 -31.78
C ILE A 410 31.81 -29.58 -30.77
N ALA A 411 32.99 -29.25 -30.26
CA ALA A 411 33.69 -30.07 -29.27
C ALA A 411 32.95 -30.07 -27.93
N GLY A 412 32.44 -28.87 -27.49
CA GLY A 412 31.61 -28.74 -26.31
C GLY A 412 30.27 -29.50 -26.45
N ALA A 413 29.63 -29.42 -27.61
CA ALA A 413 28.39 -30.15 -27.87
C ALA A 413 28.59 -31.69 -27.87
N ILE A 414 29.71 -32.18 -28.39
CA ILE A 414 30.09 -33.60 -28.30
C ILE A 414 30.23 -34.02 -26.84
N CYS A 415 30.97 -33.26 -26.04
CA CYS A 415 31.16 -33.57 -24.62
C CYS A 415 29.81 -33.68 -23.88
N ILE A 416 28.87 -32.75 -24.16
CA ILE A 416 27.54 -32.79 -23.58
C ILE A 416 26.75 -34.03 -24.06
N ALA A 417 26.84 -34.38 -25.33
CA ALA A 417 26.19 -35.58 -25.88
C ALA A 417 26.73 -36.88 -25.23
N GLU A 418 28.02 -36.99 -25.00
CA GLU A 418 28.64 -38.12 -24.30
C GLU A 418 28.18 -38.19 -22.84
N ILE A 419 28.09 -37.03 -22.14
CA ILE A 419 27.53 -36.96 -20.79
C ILE A 419 26.08 -37.45 -20.80
N ILE A 420 25.24 -37.02 -21.73
CA ILE A 420 23.86 -37.47 -21.87
C ILE A 420 23.79 -38.99 -22.00
N LEU A 421 24.51 -39.56 -22.98
CA LEU A 421 24.48 -41.01 -23.23
C LEU A 421 25.00 -41.81 -22.02
N SER A 422 26.05 -41.35 -21.37
CA SER A 422 26.58 -42.02 -20.18
C SER A 422 25.64 -41.91 -18.98
N SER A 423 24.98 -40.78 -18.78
CA SER A 423 24.02 -40.59 -17.71
C SER A 423 22.77 -41.48 -17.87
N ILE A 424 22.23 -41.53 -19.07
CA ILE A 424 21.11 -42.43 -19.40
C ILE A 424 21.50 -43.89 -19.16
N ARG A 425 22.69 -44.31 -19.62
CA ARG A 425 23.21 -45.67 -19.38
C ARG A 425 23.37 -45.95 -17.88
N SER A 426 23.90 -45.00 -17.14
CA SER A 426 24.11 -45.17 -15.69
C SER A 426 22.80 -45.27 -14.90
N LYS A 427 21.73 -44.65 -15.39
CA LYS A 427 20.39 -44.75 -14.77
C LYS A 427 19.83 -46.19 -14.84
N GLY A 428 20.20 -46.94 -15.87
CA GLY A 428 19.89 -48.38 -15.95
C GLY A 428 18.41 -48.72 -16.10
N LEU A 429 17.62 -47.86 -16.77
CA LEU A 429 16.21 -48.11 -17.03
C LEU A 429 16.05 -49.34 -17.96
N ILE A 430 15.39 -50.38 -17.46
CA ILE A 430 15.26 -51.66 -18.21
C ILE A 430 14.31 -51.50 -19.38
N HIS A 431 14.75 -51.93 -20.58
CA HIS A 431 13.96 -51.94 -21.80
C HIS A 431 14.06 -53.31 -22.52
N LYS A 432 13.28 -54.32 -22.05
CA LYS A 432 13.35 -55.72 -22.53
C LYS A 432 12.97 -55.90 -24.00
N SER A 433 12.15 -55.01 -24.54
CA SER A 433 11.68 -55.08 -25.94
C SER A 433 12.51 -54.24 -26.91
N SER A 434 13.57 -53.60 -26.44
CA SER A 434 14.52 -52.90 -27.31
C SER A 434 15.38 -53.89 -28.10
N GLN A 435 15.62 -53.57 -29.38
CA GLN A 435 16.45 -54.41 -30.27
C GLN A 435 17.95 -54.06 -30.17
N ILE A 436 18.34 -53.08 -29.38
CA ILE A 436 19.73 -52.60 -29.33
C ILE A 436 20.37 -52.90 -27.97
N SER A 437 19.65 -52.75 -26.89
CA SER A 437 20.17 -52.85 -25.51
C SER A 437 19.06 -53.32 -24.58
N SER A 438 19.42 -54.06 -23.50
CA SER A 438 18.48 -54.37 -22.42
C SER A 438 18.07 -53.18 -21.59
N TYR A 439 18.66 -52.03 -21.86
CA TYR A 439 18.38 -50.74 -21.17
C TYR A 439 17.94 -49.70 -22.17
N LEU A 440 17.26 -48.68 -21.64
CA LEU A 440 16.85 -47.52 -22.41
C LEU A 440 18.07 -46.80 -23.01
N THR A 441 17.94 -46.39 -24.27
CA THR A 441 18.96 -45.66 -24.99
C THR A 441 18.37 -44.45 -25.69
N LEU A 442 19.23 -43.46 -26.01
CA LEU A 442 18.88 -42.31 -26.80
C LEU A 442 19.68 -42.26 -28.10
N SER A 443 19.05 -41.77 -29.16
CA SER A 443 19.73 -41.28 -30.35
C SER A 443 19.81 -39.75 -30.30
N LEU A 444 20.95 -39.15 -30.68
CA LEU A 444 21.19 -37.72 -30.63
C LEU A 444 21.68 -37.20 -32.00
N GLY A 445 21.12 -36.07 -32.42
CA GLY A 445 21.57 -35.30 -33.57
C GLY A 445 22.15 -33.96 -33.13
N ILE A 446 23.39 -33.66 -33.51
CA ILE A 446 24.12 -32.45 -33.13
C ILE A 446 24.32 -31.56 -34.34
N ALA A 447 23.96 -30.31 -34.24
CA ALA A 447 24.34 -29.28 -35.21
C ALA A 447 24.92 -28.06 -34.47
N THR A 448 26.00 -27.52 -35.04
CA THR A 448 26.64 -26.30 -34.52
C THR A 448 26.83 -25.31 -35.64
N ILE A 449 26.50 -24.07 -35.41
CA ILE A 449 26.65 -22.97 -36.38
C ILE A 449 27.01 -21.68 -35.66
N ILE A 450 27.69 -20.79 -36.36
CA ILE A 450 27.79 -19.37 -35.98
C ILE A 450 26.68 -18.65 -36.74
N PRO A 451 25.63 -18.16 -36.05
CA PRO A 451 24.50 -17.49 -36.69
C PRO A 451 24.92 -16.34 -37.60
N GLN A 452 24.26 -16.16 -38.73
CA GLN A 452 24.51 -15.11 -39.71
C GLN A 452 23.21 -14.40 -40.06
N ALA A 453 23.26 -13.14 -40.47
CA ALA A 453 22.10 -12.32 -40.82
C ALA A 453 21.23 -12.87 -41.96
N SER A 454 21.84 -13.67 -42.87
CA SER A 454 21.11 -14.34 -43.96
C SER A 454 20.50 -15.69 -43.59
N GLY A 455 20.74 -16.17 -42.34
CA GLY A 455 20.25 -17.45 -41.85
C GLY A 455 19.00 -17.32 -40.99
N CYS A 456 18.46 -18.48 -40.59
CA CYS A 456 17.39 -18.55 -39.60
C CYS A 456 17.58 -19.73 -38.66
N ALA A 457 17.05 -19.64 -37.44
CA ALA A 457 17.13 -20.69 -36.43
C ALA A 457 16.57 -22.07 -36.92
N LYS A 458 15.58 -22.03 -37.82
CA LYS A 458 15.01 -23.25 -38.43
C LYS A 458 16.04 -24.07 -39.19
N PHE A 459 17.05 -23.42 -39.80
CA PHE A 459 18.14 -24.14 -40.47
C PHE A 459 18.91 -25.02 -39.49
N LEU A 460 19.22 -24.52 -38.29
CA LEU A 460 19.92 -25.30 -37.25
C LEU A 460 19.07 -26.50 -36.79
N ILE A 461 17.76 -26.31 -36.63
CA ILE A 461 16.84 -27.43 -36.33
C ILE A 461 16.88 -28.48 -37.40
N THR A 462 16.74 -28.09 -38.68
CA THR A 462 16.77 -29.04 -39.81
C THR A 462 18.09 -29.84 -39.82
N LYS A 463 19.21 -29.19 -39.52
CA LYS A 463 20.52 -29.88 -39.53
C LYS A 463 20.72 -30.81 -38.34
N ALA A 464 20.19 -30.48 -37.19
CA ALA A 464 20.16 -31.36 -36.01
C ALA A 464 19.24 -32.58 -36.26
N ASP A 465 18.09 -32.36 -36.91
CA ASP A 465 17.14 -33.41 -37.25
C ASP A 465 17.72 -34.39 -38.29
N GLU A 466 18.37 -33.90 -39.37
CA GLU A 466 19.10 -34.72 -40.32
C GLU A 466 20.16 -35.61 -39.62
N ALA A 467 20.89 -35.04 -38.65
CA ALA A 467 21.87 -35.77 -37.86
C ALA A 467 21.20 -36.82 -36.93
N LEU A 468 20.08 -36.47 -36.28
CA LEU A 468 19.31 -37.42 -35.46
C LEU A 468 18.76 -38.57 -36.28
N TYR A 469 18.23 -38.29 -37.46
CA TYR A 469 17.76 -39.31 -38.37
C TYR A 469 18.89 -40.31 -38.75
N ARG A 470 20.09 -39.80 -39.07
CA ARG A 470 21.26 -40.65 -39.32
C ARG A 470 21.67 -41.48 -38.10
N ALA A 471 21.60 -40.91 -36.89
CA ALA A 471 21.87 -41.66 -35.66
C ALA A 471 20.93 -42.86 -35.50
N LYS A 472 19.63 -42.68 -35.83
CA LYS A 472 18.64 -43.76 -35.81
C LYS A 472 18.91 -44.83 -36.90
N GLU A 473 19.30 -44.44 -38.12
CA GLU A 473 19.59 -45.36 -39.21
C GLU A 473 20.89 -46.16 -39.01
N THR A 474 21.94 -45.53 -38.48
CA THR A 474 23.26 -46.16 -38.31
C THR A 474 23.35 -47.05 -37.08
N GLY A 475 22.24 -47.33 -36.39
CA GLY A 475 22.16 -48.34 -35.32
C GLY A 475 21.77 -47.83 -33.95
N ARG A 476 21.31 -46.58 -33.83
CA ARG A 476 20.81 -45.92 -32.58
C ARG A 476 21.83 -45.89 -31.43
N ASN A 477 21.44 -45.50 -30.23
CA ASN A 477 22.29 -45.43 -29.03
C ASN A 477 23.62 -44.70 -29.27
N ARG A 478 23.58 -43.56 -29.97
CA ARG A 478 24.73 -42.79 -30.40
C ARG A 478 24.38 -41.35 -30.69
N TYR A 479 25.38 -40.53 -30.86
CA TYR A 479 25.22 -39.22 -31.48
C TYR A 479 25.78 -39.20 -32.90
N VAL A 480 25.21 -38.38 -33.76
CA VAL A 480 25.75 -38.01 -35.07
C VAL A 480 25.81 -36.50 -35.19
N ILE A 481 26.89 -36.02 -35.80
CA ILE A 481 27.14 -34.60 -36.00
C ILE A 481 26.78 -34.23 -37.43
N TYR A 482 26.06 -33.12 -37.61
CA TYR A 482 25.91 -32.52 -38.92
C TYR A 482 27.21 -31.86 -39.36
N HIS A 483 27.77 -32.31 -40.49
CA HIS A 483 28.91 -31.71 -41.18
C HIS A 483 28.42 -31.06 -42.48
N SER A 484 28.73 -29.77 -42.71
CA SER A 484 28.63 -29.18 -44.04
C SER A 484 29.65 -29.84 -44.95
N GLU A 485 29.20 -30.57 -45.93
CA GLU A 485 29.94 -31.33 -46.96
C GLU A 485 31.48 -31.37 -46.85
N GLY A 486 32.05 -32.54 -46.47
CA GLY A 486 33.46 -32.82 -46.66
C GLY A 486 34.15 -33.85 -45.78
N THR A 487 33.63 -34.20 -44.60
CA THR A 487 34.32 -35.22 -43.76
C THR A 487 33.36 -35.94 -42.81
N GLU A 488 32.99 -37.18 -43.17
CA GLU A 488 32.32 -38.10 -42.27
C GLU A 488 33.29 -38.64 -41.21
N LYS A 489 33.04 -38.35 -39.93
CA LYS A 489 33.58 -39.14 -38.83
C LYS A 489 32.42 -39.59 -37.95
N THR A 490 32.05 -40.86 -38.10
CA THR A 490 31.14 -41.56 -37.18
C THR A 490 31.96 -42.00 -35.97
N HIS A 491 31.61 -41.56 -34.77
CA HIS A 491 32.16 -42.08 -33.52
C HIS A 491 31.09 -42.92 -32.81
N VAL A 492 31.49 -44.15 -32.43
CA VAL A 492 30.68 -45.19 -31.72
C VAL A 492 30.92 -45.05 -30.22
#